data_e6a2637decf3f930f4b8ef265eae234a
#
_entry.id   e6a2637decf3f930f4b8ef265eae234a
#
_cell.length_a   1.000
_cell.length_b   1.000
_cell.length_c   1.000
_cell.angle_alpha   90.00
_cell.angle_beta   90.00
_cell.angle_gamma   90.00
#
_symmetry.space_group_name_H-M   'P 1'
#
loop_
_entity.id
_entity.type
_entity.pdbx_description
1 polymer ?
#
loop_
_entity_poly.entity_id
_entity_poly.type
_entity_poly.pdbx_seq_one_letter_code
_entity_poly.pdbx_strand_id
1 'polypeptide(L)'
;MKIKLKAKRISTTATMPMYSTDKAACADIYCDLRVDKCCELNPNADYKHMEVNTDCFQQLYIAPHETVKIPTGWAFQPESGYMLQLLQRSGLASKGLICVGGIVDEDYTGEIVAIMLNLTSSSCLPAITEEYNVSFAHQLN
;
A
#
# COMPACT_ATOMS: atom_id res chain seq x y z
N MET A 1 5.96 -0.59 -26.58
CA MET A 1 6.29 0.76 -26.06
C MET A 1 6.84 0.59 -24.66
N LYS A 2 7.93 1.27 -24.29
CA LYS A 2 8.46 1.24 -22.92
C LYS A 2 8.16 2.59 -22.28
N ILE A 3 7.41 2.57 -21.18
CA ILE A 3 7.10 3.75 -20.38
C ILE A 3 8.13 3.83 -19.26
N LYS A 4 8.63 5.04 -19.00
CA LYS A 4 9.58 5.28 -17.91
C LYS A 4 8.83 5.72 -16.66
N LEU A 5 9.10 5.05 -15.57
CA LEU A 5 8.62 5.42 -14.25
C LEU A 5 9.81 5.84 -13.39
N LYS A 6 9.83 7.08 -12.95
CA LYS A 6 10.81 7.51 -11.95
C LYS A 6 10.36 7.02 -10.59
N ALA A 7 11.25 6.42 -9.83
CA ALA A 7 11.00 5.93 -8.49
C ALA A 7 12.02 6.52 -7.51
N LYS A 8 11.54 6.97 -6.35
CA LYS A 8 12.37 7.46 -5.26
C LYS A 8 12.03 6.68 -4.00
N ARG A 9 13.03 6.04 -3.42
CA ARG A 9 12.90 5.42 -2.11
C ARG A 9 12.85 6.51 -1.04
N ILE A 10 11.80 6.51 -0.22
CA ILE A 10 11.59 7.46 0.88
C ILE A 10 12.10 6.89 2.20
N SER A 11 11.94 5.58 2.38
CA SER A 11 12.28 4.87 3.62
C SER A 11 13.34 3.80 3.38
N THR A 12 14.23 3.62 4.33
CA THR A 12 15.24 2.55 4.31
C THR A 12 14.64 1.16 4.53
N THR A 13 13.47 1.08 5.16
CA THR A 13 12.71 -0.16 5.40
C THR A 13 11.85 -0.57 4.22
N ALA A 14 11.60 0.33 3.26
CA ALA A 14 10.74 0.06 2.11
C ALA A 14 11.29 -1.08 1.23
N THR A 15 10.42 -2.02 0.89
CA THR A 15 10.73 -3.11 -0.04
C THR A 15 10.57 -2.65 -1.48
N MET A 16 11.48 -3.07 -2.37
CA MET A 16 11.41 -2.73 -3.79
C MET A 16 10.15 -3.35 -4.43
N PRO A 17 9.33 -2.55 -5.12
CA PRO A 17 8.22 -3.10 -5.91
C PRO A 17 8.72 -4.06 -6.99
N MET A 18 8.03 -5.17 -7.15
CA MET A 18 8.45 -6.23 -8.07
C MET A 18 7.26 -6.82 -8.85
N TYR A 19 7.53 -7.24 -10.07
CA TYR A 19 6.60 -8.11 -10.80
C TYR A 19 6.73 -9.53 -10.27
N SER A 20 5.63 -10.16 -9.87
CA SER A 20 5.63 -11.53 -9.35
C SER A 20 5.97 -12.58 -10.41
N THR A 21 5.71 -12.29 -11.69
CA THR A 21 6.06 -13.11 -12.85
C THR A 21 6.38 -12.23 -14.05
N ASP A 22 7.06 -12.78 -15.06
CA ASP A 22 7.37 -12.08 -16.32
C ASP A 22 6.12 -11.62 -17.09
N LYS A 23 4.96 -12.20 -16.80
CA LYS A 23 3.68 -11.87 -17.43
C LYS A 23 2.70 -11.16 -16.50
N ALA A 24 3.14 -10.77 -15.32
CA ALA A 24 2.30 -10.02 -14.40
C ALA A 24 1.94 -8.66 -15.02
N ALA A 25 0.65 -8.30 -14.99
CA ALA A 25 0.15 -7.03 -15.52
C ALA A 25 0.53 -5.85 -14.61
N CYS A 26 0.75 -6.12 -13.31
CA CYS A 26 1.01 -5.11 -12.29
C CYS A 26 2.26 -5.50 -11.48
N ALA A 27 2.97 -4.51 -10.99
CA ALA A 27 3.99 -4.72 -9.96
C ALA A 27 3.34 -4.76 -8.58
N ASP A 28 3.81 -5.65 -7.72
CA ASP A 28 3.44 -5.66 -6.31
C ASP A 28 4.20 -4.55 -5.58
N ILE A 29 3.49 -3.74 -4.80
CA ILE A 29 4.06 -2.77 -3.87
C ILE A 29 3.77 -3.22 -2.44
N TYR A 30 4.75 -3.08 -1.56
CA TYR A 30 4.72 -3.59 -0.20
C TYR A 30 4.36 -2.48 0.78
N CYS A 31 3.65 -2.85 1.84
CA CYS A 31 3.43 -1.95 2.96
C CYS A 31 4.74 -1.72 3.72
N ASP A 32 5.00 -0.47 4.08
CA ASP A 32 6.13 -0.07 4.90
C ASP A 32 5.60 0.37 6.27
N LEU A 33 5.45 -0.59 7.19
CA LEU A 33 4.72 -0.43 8.45
C LEU A 33 5.53 0.33 9.53
N ARG A 34 6.24 1.40 9.15
CA ARG A 34 6.95 2.27 10.10
C ARG A 34 6.00 2.81 11.15
N VAL A 35 6.35 2.64 12.42
CA VAL A 35 5.52 3.03 13.57
C VAL A 35 5.18 4.52 13.53
N ASP A 36 6.20 5.37 13.39
CA ASP A 36 6.06 6.83 13.36
C ASP A 36 5.11 7.28 12.25
N LYS A 37 5.30 6.75 11.03
CA LYS A 37 4.49 7.12 9.87
C LYS A 37 3.08 6.55 9.92
N CYS A 38 2.91 5.32 10.37
CA CYS A 38 1.58 4.73 10.57
C CYS A 38 0.77 5.52 11.60
N CYS A 39 1.37 5.90 12.73
CA CYS A 39 0.72 6.71 13.76
C CYS A 39 0.37 8.12 13.26
N GLU A 40 1.28 8.76 12.50
CA GLU A 40 1.02 10.06 11.88
C GLU A 40 -0.20 10.02 10.94
N LEU A 41 -0.27 9.00 10.08
CA LEU A 41 -1.32 8.85 9.09
C LEU A 41 -2.67 8.44 9.68
N ASN A 42 -2.67 7.74 10.83
CA ASN A 42 -3.85 7.18 11.47
C ASN A 42 -3.89 7.51 12.98
N PRO A 43 -4.04 8.79 13.37
CA PRO A 43 -3.86 9.21 14.76
C PRO A 43 -4.91 8.63 15.73
N ASN A 44 -6.03 8.12 15.22
CA ASN A 44 -7.11 7.55 16.03
C ASN A 44 -7.11 6.01 16.08
N ALA A 45 -6.17 5.36 15.39
CA ALA A 45 -6.09 3.90 15.40
C ALA A 45 -5.58 3.37 16.76
N ASP A 46 -6.09 2.21 17.18
CA ASP A 46 -5.63 1.55 18.41
C ASP A 46 -4.42 0.65 18.12
N TYR A 47 -3.23 1.13 18.49
CA TYR A 47 -1.96 0.41 18.30
C TYR A 47 -1.53 -0.43 19.50
N LYS A 48 -2.32 -0.49 20.59
CA LYS A 48 -1.91 -1.09 21.88
C LYS A 48 -1.58 -2.58 21.81
N HIS A 49 -2.14 -3.27 20.83
CA HIS A 49 -1.99 -4.72 20.66
C HIS A 49 -1.06 -5.09 19.50
N MET A 50 -0.36 -4.12 18.92
CA MET A 50 0.52 -4.35 17.78
C MET A 50 1.95 -4.60 18.25
N GLU A 51 2.53 -5.69 17.76
CA GLU A 51 3.94 -6.00 18.02
C GLU A 51 4.83 -5.15 17.11
N VAL A 52 5.90 -4.61 17.69
CA VAL A 52 6.89 -3.79 16.97
C VAL A 52 8.19 -4.57 16.89
N ASN A 53 8.77 -4.64 15.71
CA ASN A 53 10.11 -5.14 15.48
C ASN A 53 10.98 -3.99 14.94
N THR A 54 12.02 -3.62 15.71
CA THR A 54 12.79 -2.40 15.45
C THR A 54 11.88 -1.18 15.42
N ASP A 55 11.73 -0.52 14.28
CA ASP A 55 10.93 0.69 14.10
C ASP A 55 9.66 0.46 13.26
N CYS A 56 9.31 -0.81 13.00
CA CYS A 56 8.14 -1.19 12.19
C CYS A 56 7.18 -2.09 12.98
N PHE A 57 5.87 -1.94 12.72
CA PHE A 57 4.89 -2.91 13.16
C PHE A 57 5.07 -4.22 12.39
N GLN A 58 5.01 -5.35 13.08
CA GLN A 58 4.98 -6.66 12.43
C GLN A 58 3.66 -6.89 11.70
N GLN A 59 2.58 -6.38 12.28
CA GLN A 59 1.22 -6.52 11.77
C GLN A 59 0.43 -5.25 12.05
N LEU A 60 -0.47 -4.89 11.13
CA LEU A 60 -1.43 -3.82 11.31
C LEU A 60 -2.85 -4.39 11.29
N TYR A 61 -3.57 -4.26 12.39
CA TYR A 61 -4.96 -4.67 12.50
C TYR A 61 -5.87 -3.53 12.05
N ILE A 62 -6.88 -3.87 11.24
CA ILE A 62 -7.88 -2.94 10.75
C ILE A 62 -9.23 -3.40 11.30
N ALA A 63 -9.87 -2.58 12.11
CA ALA A 63 -11.18 -2.90 12.68
C ALA A 63 -12.26 -3.04 11.58
N PRO A 64 -13.37 -3.73 11.87
CA PRO A 64 -14.50 -3.80 10.95
C PRO A 64 -14.95 -2.41 10.49
N HIS A 65 -15.12 -2.26 9.17
CA HIS A 65 -15.52 -1.01 8.51
C HIS A 65 -14.58 0.18 8.73
N GLU A 66 -13.39 -0.07 9.24
CA GLU A 66 -12.34 0.94 9.39
C GLU A 66 -11.59 1.15 8.07
N THR A 67 -11.19 2.40 7.85
CA THR A 67 -10.26 2.81 6.78
C THR A 67 -8.94 3.22 7.39
N VAL A 68 -7.84 2.62 6.90
CA VAL A 68 -6.48 2.95 7.34
C VAL A 68 -5.63 3.39 6.18
N LYS A 69 -4.69 4.29 6.45
CA LYS A 69 -3.68 4.77 5.51
C LYS A 69 -2.36 4.08 5.80
N ILE A 70 -1.82 3.38 4.81
CA ILE A 70 -0.61 2.57 4.96
C ILE A 70 0.48 3.12 4.05
N PRO A 71 1.62 3.55 4.61
CA PRO A 71 2.74 4.04 3.83
C PRO A 71 3.39 2.89 3.04
N THR A 72 4.02 3.22 1.91
CA THR A 72 4.76 2.25 1.08
C THR A 72 6.26 2.49 1.10
N GLY A 73 6.72 3.63 1.60
CA GLY A 73 8.11 4.05 1.58
C GLY A 73 8.63 4.45 0.20
N TRP A 74 7.75 4.63 -0.80
CA TRP A 74 8.10 4.99 -2.17
C TRP A 74 7.32 6.19 -2.67
N ALA A 75 7.97 7.01 -3.49
CA ALA A 75 7.34 8.01 -4.34
C ALA A 75 7.60 7.65 -5.81
N PHE A 76 6.62 7.87 -6.66
CA PHE A 76 6.72 7.59 -8.09
C PHE A 76 6.24 8.77 -8.92
N GLN A 77 6.88 8.93 -10.08
CA GLN A 77 6.46 9.90 -11.07
C GLN A 77 6.42 9.22 -12.45
N PRO A 78 5.23 8.98 -13.01
CA PRO A 78 5.10 8.49 -14.38
C PRO A 78 5.51 9.57 -15.37
N GLU A 79 5.69 9.19 -16.64
CA GLU A 79 5.82 10.14 -17.74
C GLU A 79 4.51 10.92 -17.92
N SER A 80 4.60 12.13 -18.47
CA SER A 80 3.41 12.98 -18.70
C SER A 80 2.38 12.26 -19.57
N GLY A 81 1.11 12.42 -19.18
CA GLY A 81 -0.03 11.74 -19.79
C GLY A 81 -0.35 10.36 -19.22
N TYR A 82 0.37 9.94 -18.18
CA TYR A 82 0.13 8.68 -17.48
C TYR A 82 -0.18 8.90 -16.01
N MET A 83 -1.02 8.06 -15.45
CA MET A 83 -1.26 7.96 -14.01
C MET A 83 -0.82 6.62 -13.48
N LEU A 84 -0.67 6.50 -12.16
CA LEU A 84 -0.56 5.21 -11.49
C LEU A 84 -1.89 4.88 -10.81
N GLN A 85 -2.22 3.61 -10.77
CA GLN A 85 -3.38 3.13 -10.05
C GLN A 85 -2.98 2.02 -9.07
N LEU A 86 -3.28 2.23 -7.80
CA LEU A 86 -3.19 1.21 -6.78
C LEU A 86 -4.43 0.32 -6.85
N LEU A 87 -4.21 -0.97 -6.90
CA LEU A 87 -5.28 -1.97 -6.91
C LEU A 87 -5.06 -2.97 -5.79
N GLN A 88 -6.15 -3.45 -5.22
CA GLN A 88 -6.09 -4.55 -4.26
C GLN A 88 -5.74 -5.86 -4.96
N ARG A 89 -5.00 -6.73 -4.28
CA ARG A 89 -4.81 -8.10 -4.74
C ARG A 89 -6.09 -8.90 -4.54
N SER A 90 -6.36 -9.83 -5.47
CA SER A 90 -7.55 -10.69 -5.43
C SER A 90 -7.67 -11.47 -4.11
N GLY A 91 -6.54 -11.95 -3.56
CA GLY A 91 -6.50 -12.64 -2.28
C GLY A 91 -6.91 -11.78 -1.08
N LEU A 92 -6.64 -10.47 -1.10
CA LEU A 92 -7.11 -9.52 -0.08
C LEU A 92 -8.58 -9.17 -0.30
N ALA A 93 -8.95 -8.88 -1.54
CA ALA A 93 -10.32 -8.56 -1.89
C ALA A 93 -11.30 -9.68 -1.51
N SER A 94 -10.92 -10.95 -1.76
CA SER A 94 -11.73 -12.12 -1.39
C SER A 94 -11.93 -12.27 0.12
N LYS A 95 -11.07 -11.66 0.92
CA LYS A 95 -11.16 -11.62 2.39
C LYS A 95 -11.85 -10.35 2.90
N GLY A 96 -12.36 -9.50 2.02
CA GLY A 96 -13.04 -8.26 2.38
C GLY A 96 -12.13 -7.08 2.68
N LEU A 97 -10.83 -7.16 2.35
CA LEU A 97 -9.91 -6.03 2.47
C LEU A 97 -9.68 -5.43 1.08
N ILE A 98 -10.08 -4.19 0.89
CA ILE A 98 -10.02 -3.50 -0.41
C ILE A 98 -9.18 -2.23 -0.34
N CYS A 99 -8.52 -1.89 -1.44
CA CYS A 99 -7.85 -0.61 -1.63
C CYS A 99 -8.84 0.40 -2.21
N VAL A 100 -8.96 1.55 -1.57
CA VAL A 100 -9.80 2.67 -2.01
C VAL A 100 -8.94 3.90 -2.28
N GLY A 101 -9.39 4.81 -3.16
CA GLY A 101 -8.64 6.05 -3.45
C GLY A 101 -7.27 5.81 -4.10
N GLY A 102 -7.19 4.88 -5.04
CA GLY A 102 -5.94 4.38 -5.59
C GLY A 102 -5.36 5.16 -6.78
N ILE A 103 -5.92 6.28 -7.20
CA ILE A 103 -5.39 7.09 -8.32
C ILE A 103 -4.24 7.96 -7.81
N VAL A 104 -3.13 7.96 -8.54
CA VAL A 104 -1.95 8.80 -8.31
C VAL A 104 -1.66 9.58 -9.59
N ASP A 105 -1.82 10.88 -9.51
CA ASP A 105 -1.65 11.81 -10.63
C ASP A 105 -0.16 11.96 -11.01
N GLU A 106 0.10 12.39 -12.24
CA GLU A 106 1.47 12.56 -12.77
C GLU A 106 2.29 13.61 -12.02
N ASP A 107 1.63 14.60 -11.43
CA ASP A 107 2.25 15.68 -10.65
C ASP A 107 2.33 15.41 -9.14
N TYR A 108 1.79 14.27 -8.68
CA TYR A 108 1.93 13.87 -7.28
C TYR A 108 3.35 13.39 -7.00
N THR A 109 4.06 14.09 -6.13
CA THR A 109 5.47 13.81 -5.81
C THR A 109 5.68 13.27 -4.39
N GLY A 110 4.60 13.11 -3.63
CA GLY A 110 4.63 12.59 -2.27
C GLY A 110 4.84 11.08 -2.18
N GLU A 111 4.99 10.60 -0.96
CA GLU A 111 4.98 9.16 -0.68
C GLU A 111 3.64 8.54 -1.07
N ILE A 112 3.69 7.42 -1.76
CA ILE A 112 2.50 6.64 -2.07
C ILE A 112 1.97 5.99 -0.79
N VAL A 113 0.70 6.25 -0.50
CA VAL A 113 -0.02 5.73 0.66
C VAL A 113 -1.20 4.90 0.18
N ALA A 114 -1.24 3.63 0.57
CA ALA A 114 -2.39 2.78 0.28
C ALA A 114 -3.51 3.06 1.30
N ILE A 115 -4.70 3.35 0.80
CA ILE A 115 -5.89 3.53 1.65
C ILE A 115 -6.67 2.23 1.62
N MET A 116 -6.67 1.51 2.75
CA MET A 116 -7.28 0.19 2.86
C MET A 116 -8.55 0.26 3.70
N LEU A 117 -9.61 -0.37 3.22
CA LEU A 117 -10.91 -0.47 3.90
C LEU A 117 -11.21 -1.93 4.21
N ASN A 118 -11.55 -2.20 5.47
CA ASN A 118 -12.07 -3.47 5.90
C ASN A 118 -13.60 -3.53 5.74
N LEU A 119 -14.08 -4.34 4.83
CA LEU A 119 -15.52 -4.56 4.59
C LEU A 119 -16.14 -5.65 5.46
N THR A 120 -15.34 -6.36 6.25
CA THR A 120 -15.90 -7.45 7.07
C THR A 120 -16.53 -6.91 8.34
N SER A 121 -17.50 -7.65 8.86
CA SER A 121 -18.11 -7.40 10.18
C SER A 121 -17.40 -8.14 11.31
N SER A 122 -16.36 -8.92 11.00
CA SER A 122 -15.58 -9.71 11.95
C SER A 122 -14.28 -9.01 12.32
N SER A 123 -13.91 -9.03 13.60
CA SER A 123 -12.61 -8.59 14.10
C SER A 123 -11.47 -9.56 13.77
N CYS A 124 -11.78 -10.72 13.19
CA CYS A 124 -10.80 -11.71 12.74
C CYS A 124 -10.30 -11.40 11.33
N LEU A 125 -9.71 -10.22 11.12
CA LEU A 125 -9.09 -9.91 9.87
C LEU A 125 -7.68 -10.43 9.80
N PRO A 126 -7.25 -10.78 8.58
CA PRO A 126 -5.84 -10.92 8.36
C PRO A 126 -5.19 -9.58 8.69
N ALA A 127 -4.33 -9.58 9.67
CA ALA A 127 -3.41 -8.50 9.88
C ALA A 127 -2.66 -8.22 8.57
N ILE A 128 -2.48 -6.96 8.22
CA ILE A 128 -1.56 -6.61 7.15
C ILE A 128 -0.17 -6.86 7.68
N THR A 129 0.53 -7.81 7.06
CA THR A 129 1.95 -8.05 7.29
C THR A 129 2.75 -7.44 6.13
N GLU A 130 4.06 -7.36 6.25
CA GLU A 130 4.95 -6.93 5.16
C GLU A 130 4.78 -7.77 3.88
N GLU A 131 4.20 -8.96 3.98
CA GLU A 131 3.90 -9.83 2.83
C GLU A 131 2.64 -9.42 2.06
N TYR A 132 1.82 -8.49 2.58
CA TYR A 132 0.63 -8.03 1.88
C TYR A 132 0.95 -6.87 0.96
N ASN A 133 0.81 -7.12 -0.32
CA ASN A 133 1.12 -6.21 -1.40
C ASN A 133 -0.14 -5.59 -2.00
N VAL A 134 -0.05 -4.34 -2.36
CA VAL A 134 -0.99 -3.67 -3.26
C VAL A 134 -0.37 -3.68 -4.66
N SER A 135 -1.15 -3.93 -5.68
CA SER A 135 -0.64 -3.99 -7.04
C SER A 135 -0.81 -2.65 -7.76
N PHE A 136 0.21 -2.25 -8.52
CA PHE A 136 0.09 -1.14 -9.46
C PHE A 136 -0.33 -1.64 -10.82
N ALA A 137 -1.36 -1.02 -11.39
CA ALA A 137 -1.59 -1.01 -12.82
C ALA A 137 -1.28 0.38 -13.36
N HIS A 138 -0.60 0.49 -14.49
CA HIS A 138 -0.57 1.72 -15.26
C HIS A 138 -1.59 1.58 -16.38
N GLN A 139 -2.49 2.54 -16.46
CA GLN A 139 -3.44 2.59 -17.57
C GLN A 139 -2.82 3.39 -18.72
N LEU A 140 -2.77 2.77 -19.90
CA LEU A 140 -2.49 3.46 -21.15
C LEU A 140 -3.75 4.23 -21.55
N ASN A 141 -3.66 5.54 -21.70
CA ASN A 141 -4.66 6.30 -22.44
C ASN A 141 -4.44 6.14 -23.93
#